data_abb20b39bba8102efe0c57f9dae3420e
#
_entry.id   abb20b39bba8102efe0c57f9dae3420e
#
_cell.length_a   1.000
_cell.length_b   1.000
_cell.length_c   1.000
_cell.angle_alpha   90.00
_cell.angle_beta   90.00
_cell.angle_gamma   90.00
#
_symmetry.space_group_name_H-M   'P 1'
#
loop_
_entity.id
_entity.type
_entity.pdbx_description
1 polymer ?
#
loop_
_entity_poly.entity_id
_entity_poly.type
_entity_poly.pdbx_seq_one_letter_code
_entity_poly.pdbx_strand_id
1 'polypeptide(L)'
;DEKDFLYWCETQKKPGSCIVFAVHLDRSGINLRLYAILKEMDYHTDCLLGCTGAILVDGENELYTKNMAKKIAFSLNRAGCMLLGHTFAEATGSLKNQTKNAMHRNLSLKEAFFANAGEAVCHALEYADGRTPAHTDGPARLLCIYAGNKQKSNTCLFWKLVRKFLREDKIVIREINLRNGEVADCLGCPFEVCLHYSEKGS
;
A
#
# COMPACT_ATOMS: atom_id res chain seq x y z
N ASP A 1 -21.28 -0.47 11.55
CA ASP A 1 -20.56 -1.36 12.48
C ASP A 1 -20.10 -2.64 11.74
N GLU A 2 -19.60 -3.64 12.47
CA GLU A 2 -19.14 -4.93 11.91
C GLU A 2 -20.25 -5.71 11.20
N LYS A 3 -21.49 -5.61 11.68
CA LYS A 3 -22.66 -6.29 11.08
C LYS A 3 -23.03 -5.62 9.77
N ASP A 4 -23.02 -4.30 9.73
CA ASP A 4 -23.28 -3.54 8.49
C ASP A 4 -22.20 -3.83 7.44
N PHE A 5 -20.94 -3.97 7.87
CA PHE A 5 -19.84 -4.35 7.00
C PHE A 5 -20.04 -5.74 6.40
N LEU A 6 -20.35 -6.73 7.21
CA LEU A 6 -20.62 -8.10 6.73
C LEU A 6 -21.84 -8.15 5.83
N TYR A 7 -22.91 -7.48 6.21
CA TYR A 7 -24.13 -7.39 5.39
C TYR A 7 -23.81 -6.80 4.01
N TRP A 8 -23.00 -5.73 3.96
CA TRP A 8 -22.55 -5.14 2.69
C TRP A 8 -21.72 -6.14 1.86
N CYS A 9 -20.78 -6.84 2.49
CA CYS A 9 -19.96 -7.85 1.82
C CYS A 9 -20.79 -8.97 1.18
N GLU A 10 -21.82 -9.41 1.87
CA GLU A 10 -22.65 -10.54 1.44
C GLU A 10 -23.74 -10.15 0.40
N THR A 11 -24.29 -8.96 0.53
CA THR A 11 -25.52 -8.60 -0.22
C THR A 11 -25.34 -7.50 -1.25
N GLN A 12 -24.40 -6.56 -1.05
CA GLN A 12 -24.27 -5.37 -1.87
C GLN A 12 -22.96 -5.31 -2.67
N LYS A 13 -21.94 -6.02 -2.23
CA LYS A 13 -20.66 -6.08 -2.91
C LYS A 13 -20.82 -6.67 -4.32
N LYS A 14 -20.20 -6.01 -5.30
CA LYS A 14 -20.13 -6.46 -6.70
C LYS A 14 -18.66 -6.53 -7.12
N PRO A 15 -18.31 -7.34 -8.12
CA PRO A 15 -16.99 -7.25 -8.77
C PRO A 15 -16.73 -5.81 -9.23
N GLY A 16 -15.56 -5.27 -8.92
CA GLY A 16 -15.23 -3.88 -9.19
C GLY A 16 -15.76 -2.87 -8.17
N SER A 17 -16.34 -3.30 -7.03
CA SER A 17 -16.65 -2.37 -5.94
C SER A 17 -15.38 -1.75 -5.38
N CYS A 18 -15.44 -0.45 -5.07
CA CYS A 18 -14.38 0.26 -4.35
C CYS A 18 -14.79 0.47 -2.89
N ILE A 19 -13.89 0.14 -1.95
CA ILE A 19 -14.12 0.36 -0.52
C ILE A 19 -13.11 1.37 0.02
N VAL A 20 -13.59 2.35 0.79
CA VAL A 20 -12.74 3.36 1.43
C VAL A 20 -12.83 3.19 2.94
N PHE A 21 -11.70 2.91 3.57
CA PHE A 21 -11.57 2.92 5.03
C PHE A 21 -11.16 4.31 5.50
N ALA A 22 -12.11 5.09 5.96
CA ALA A 22 -11.87 6.38 6.60
C ALA A 22 -11.93 6.21 8.13
N VAL A 23 -10.79 6.37 8.79
CA VAL A 23 -10.61 6.01 10.20
C VAL A 23 -10.00 7.14 10.99
N HIS A 24 -10.67 7.54 12.06
CA HIS A 24 -10.14 8.45 13.07
C HIS A 24 -9.59 7.67 14.27
N LEU A 25 -8.39 8.01 14.72
CA LEU A 25 -7.75 7.45 15.91
C LEU A 25 -7.77 8.46 17.05
N ASP A 26 -8.18 8.01 18.22
CA ASP A 26 -8.09 8.80 19.44
C ASP A 26 -6.62 9.03 19.87
N ARG A 27 -6.43 9.69 21.00
CA ARG A 27 -5.09 9.94 21.59
C ARG A 27 -4.27 8.69 21.84
N SER A 28 -4.91 7.56 22.10
CA SER A 28 -4.23 6.29 22.34
C SER A 28 -3.90 5.53 21.04
N GLY A 29 -4.34 6.05 19.89
CA GLY A 29 -4.18 5.40 18.58
C GLY A 29 -5.14 4.23 18.37
N ILE A 30 -6.27 4.21 19.09
CA ILE A 30 -7.23 3.12 19.07
C ILE A 30 -8.54 3.55 18.42
N ASN A 31 -9.15 2.64 17.70
CA ASN A 31 -10.53 2.72 17.24
C ASN A 31 -11.17 1.32 17.39
N LEU A 32 -11.97 1.13 18.42
CA LEU A 32 -12.53 -0.19 18.75
C LEU A 32 -13.45 -0.73 17.64
N ARG A 33 -14.21 0.13 16.96
CA ARG A 33 -15.10 -0.29 15.86
C ARG A 33 -14.31 -0.81 14.68
N LEU A 34 -13.18 -0.17 14.37
CA LEU A 34 -12.26 -0.67 13.36
C LEU A 34 -11.74 -2.07 13.72
N TYR A 35 -11.31 -2.29 14.96
CA TYR A 35 -10.82 -3.61 15.38
C TYR A 35 -11.87 -4.70 15.26
N ALA A 36 -13.14 -4.40 15.53
CA ALA A 36 -14.23 -5.35 15.30
C ALA A 36 -14.34 -5.73 13.81
N ILE A 37 -14.29 -4.75 12.90
CA ILE A 37 -14.31 -5.00 11.45
C ILE A 37 -13.09 -5.80 11.00
N LEU A 38 -11.87 -5.44 11.46
CA LEU A 38 -10.65 -6.17 11.11
C LEU A 38 -10.71 -7.64 11.58
N LYS A 39 -11.32 -7.88 12.74
CA LYS A 39 -11.55 -9.23 13.26
C LYS A 39 -12.47 -10.03 12.34
N GLU A 40 -13.58 -9.44 11.89
CA GLU A 40 -14.48 -10.11 10.95
C GLU A 40 -13.79 -10.41 9.60
N MET A 41 -12.94 -9.52 9.09
CA MET A 41 -12.13 -9.79 7.89
C MET A 41 -11.16 -10.95 8.08
N ASP A 42 -10.66 -11.17 9.30
CA ASP A 42 -9.79 -12.32 9.62
C ASP A 42 -10.54 -13.65 9.61
N TYR A 43 -11.81 -13.65 9.97
CA TYR A 43 -12.66 -14.85 9.92
C TYR A 43 -13.25 -15.13 8.54
N HIS A 44 -13.50 -14.07 7.76
CA HIS A 44 -14.09 -14.13 6.43
C HIS A 44 -13.05 -13.74 5.38
N THR A 45 -12.03 -14.59 5.21
CA THR A 45 -11.04 -14.41 4.13
C THR A 45 -11.79 -14.40 2.79
N ASP A 46 -11.33 -13.57 1.86
CA ASP A 46 -11.97 -13.35 0.56
C ASP A 46 -13.30 -12.56 0.58
N CYS A 47 -13.74 -12.06 1.76
CA CYS A 47 -14.97 -11.24 1.83
C CYS A 47 -14.89 -9.96 0.96
N LEU A 48 -13.69 -9.50 0.61
CA LEU A 48 -13.45 -8.36 -0.27
C LEU A 48 -12.83 -8.75 -1.63
N LEU A 49 -12.90 -10.02 -1.99
CA LEU A 49 -12.37 -10.48 -3.27
C LEU A 49 -13.03 -9.73 -4.44
N GLY A 50 -12.18 -9.21 -5.34
CA GLY A 50 -12.61 -8.41 -6.48
C GLY A 50 -12.92 -6.94 -6.20
N CYS A 51 -12.74 -6.49 -4.96
CA CYS A 51 -12.79 -5.06 -4.60
C CYS A 51 -11.44 -4.39 -4.77
N THR A 52 -11.46 -3.09 -5.02
CA THR A 52 -10.32 -2.19 -4.84
C THR A 52 -10.49 -1.37 -3.56
N GLY A 53 -9.41 -0.83 -3.01
CA GLY A 53 -9.51 -0.12 -1.75
C GLY A 53 -8.60 1.07 -1.61
N ALA A 54 -9.04 2.05 -0.81
CA ALA A 54 -8.24 3.16 -0.31
C ALA A 54 -8.38 3.29 1.21
N ILE A 55 -7.34 3.83 1.85
CA ILE A 55 -7.26 3.94 3.31
C ILE A 55 -6.94 5.38 3.66
N LEU A 56 -7.79 5.99 4.46
CA LEU A 56 -7.64 7.34 4.99
C LEU A 56 -7.59 7.24 6.51
N VAL A 57 -6.49 7.65 7.11
CA VAL A 57 -6.33 7.59 8.57
C VAL A 57 -5.95 8.95 9.08
N ASP A 58 -6.70 9.48 10.03
CA ASP A 58 -6.31 10.62 10.81
C ASP A 58 -6.23 10.28 12.31
N GLY A 59 -5.54 11.09 13.08
CA GLY A 59 -5.39 10.87 14.51
C GLY A 59 -5.11 12.15 15.28
N GLU A 60 -5.52 12.15 16.54
CA GLU A 60 -5.25 13.26 17.46
C GLU A 60 -3.76 13.41 17.82
N ASN A 61 -2.95 12.38 17.54
CA ASN A 61 -1.56 12.27 17.95
C ASN A 61 -0.61 12.30 16.74
N GLU A 62 0.68 12.50 16.99
CA GLU A 62 1.74 12.39 15.98
C GLU A 62 2.11 10.92 15.66
N LEU A 63 1.61 9.99 16.46
CA LEU A 63 1.94 8.56 16.38
C LEU A 63 0.72 7.75 15.90
N TYR A 64 0.98 6.49 15.57
CA TYR A 64 0.01 5.43 15.29
C TYR A 64 -0.65 5.44 13.91
N THR A 65 -0.92 6.59 13.29
CA THR A 65 -1.63 6.68 12.00
C THR A 65 -1.03 5.79 10.93
N LYS A 66 0.29 5.85 10.74
CA LYS A 66 1.01 5.01 9.75
C LYS A 66 0.94 3.52 10.04
N ASN A 67 1.08 3.15 11.31
CA ASN A 67 1.01 1.74 11.71
C ASN A 67 -0.41 1.20 11.55
N MET A 68 -1.42 2.00 11.85
CA MET A 68 -2.80 1.63 11.64
C MET A 68 -3.13 1.49 10.15
N ALA A 69 -2.71 2.43 9.31
CA ALA A 69 -2.88 2.33 7.86
C ALA A 69 -2.27 1.04 7.30
N LYS A 70 -1.05 0.68 7.74
CA LYS A 70 -0.41 -0.60 7.36
C LYS A 70 -1.18 -1.82 7.85
N LYS A 71 -1.73 -1.79 9.06
CA LYS A 71 -2.55 -2.87 9.60
C LYS A 71 -3.82 -3.07 8.80
N ILE A 72 -4.52 -1.97 8.48
CA ILE A 72 -5.70 -2.01 7.63
C ILE A 72 -5.33 -2.57 6.25
N ALA A 73 -4.25 -2.09 5.64
CA ALA A 73 -3.79 -2.57 4.34
C ALA A 73 -3.52 -4.08 4.34
N PHE A 74 -2.88 -4.60 5.39
CA PHE A 74 -2.63 -6.02 5.54
C PHE A 74 -3.95 -6.83 5.61
N SER A 75 -4.91 -6.39 6.44
CA SER A 75 -6.19 -7.08 6.57
C SER A 75 -7.02 -7.00 5.29
N LEU A 76 -7.03 -5.84 4.60
CA LEU A 76 -7.71 -5.68 3.31
C LEU A 76 -7.14 -6.62 2.24
N ASN A 77 -5.82 -6.68 2.10
CA ASN A 77 -5.17 -7.61 1.16
C ASN A 77 -5.50 -9.06 1.48
N ARG A 78 -5.50 -9.41 2.76
CA ARG A 78 -5.83 -10.75 3.22
C ARG A 78 -7.30 -11.12 2.97
N ALA A 79 -8.18 -10.13 3.01
CA ALA A 79 -9.59 -10.28 2.65
C ALA A 79 -9.84 -10.25 1.12
N GLY A 80 -8.79 -10.23 0.30
CA GLY A 80 -8.88 -10.28 -1.17
C GLY A 80 -9.04 -8.91 -1.85
N CYS A 81 -8.95 -7.80 -1.11
CA CYS A 81 -9.03 -6.47 -1.67
C CYS A 81 -7.72 -6.08 -2.37
N MET A 82 -7.80 -5.55 -3.57
CA MET A 82 -6.66 -4.98 -4.28
C MET A 82 -6.38 -3.55 -3.80
N LEU A 83 -5.15 -3.34 -3.36
CA LEU A 83 -4.63 -2.04 -2.98
C LEU A 83 -3.55 -1.63 -3.98
N LEU A 84 -3.80 -0.56 -4.74
CA LEU A 84 -3.01 -0.17 -5.90
C LEU A 84 -2.43 1.22 -5.75
N GLY A 85 -1.17 1.39 -6.14
CA GLY A 85 -0.50 2.69 -6.14
C GLY A 85 -0.39 3.33 -4.75
N HIS A 86 -0.76 4.59 -4.64
CA HIS A 86 -0.83 5.33 -3.38
C HIS A 86 -2.07 4.89 -2.58
N THR A 87 -1.94 3.79 -1.87
CA THR A 87 -3.04 3.08 -1.22
C THR A 87 -3.64 3.83 -0.04
N PHE A 88 -2.85 4.64 0.66
CA PHE A 88 -3.31 5.30 1.87
C PHE A 88 -2.81 6.73 2.01
N ALA A 89 -3.66 7.58 2.60
CA ALA A 89 -3.30 8.90 3.09
C ALA A 89 -3.46 8.96 4.61
N GLU A 90 -2.50 9.59 5.28
CA GLU A 90 -2.50 9.73 6.73
C GLU A 90 -2.36 11.19 7.15
N ALA A 91 -3.05 11.56 8.22
CA ALA A 91 -2.98 12.86 8.89
C ALA A 91 -2.64 12.66 10.37
N THR A 92 -1.47 13.12 10.79
CA THR A 92 -1.15 13.22 12.22
C THR A 92 -1.80 14.47 12.83
N GLY A 93 -1.88 14.56 14.15
CA GLY A 93 -2.56 15.66 14.83
C GLY A 93 -2.08 17.06 14.41
N SER A 94 -0.77 17.24 14.14
CA SER A 94 -0.22 18.50 13.65
C SER A 94 -0.11 18.61 12.12
N LEU A 95 -0.43 17.56 11.38
CA LEU A 95 -0.21 17.43 9.94
C LEU A 95 1.25 17.58 9.47
N LYS A 96 2.24 17.55 10.38
CA LYS A 96 3.67 17.70 10.02
C LYS A 96 4.15 16.61 9.06
N ASN A 97 3.51 15.44 9.07
CA ASN A 97 3.78 14.38 8.10
C ASN A 97 3.48 14.78 6.66
N GLN A 98 2.71 15.86 6.42
CA GLN A 98 2.40 16.40 5.10
C GLN A 98 3.38 17.47 4.62
N THR A 99 4.38 17.88 5.43
CA THR A 99 5.27 19.01 5.11
C THR A 99 5.92 18.89 3.74
N LYS A 100 6.48 17.73 3.39
CA LYS A 100 7.13 17.52 2.09
C LYS A 100 6.14 17.65 0.92
N ASN A 101 4.97 17.02 1.05
CA ASN A 101 3.93 17.09 0.02
C ASN A 101 3.41 18.52 -0.16
N ALA A 102 3.22 19.24 0.94
CA ALA A 102 2.80 20.63 0.94
C ALA A 102 3.81 21.53 0.22
N MET A 103 5.09 21.39 0.54
CA MET A 103 6.17 22.14 -0.11
C MET A 103 6.27 21.84 -1.62
N HIS A 104 6.27 20.56 -2.00
CA HIS A 104 6.35 20.15 -3.40
C HIS A 104 5.19 20.67 -4.26
N ARG A 105 4.01 20.78 -3.68
CA ARG A 105 2.79 21.18 -4.39
C ARG A 105 2.40 22.63 -4.17
N ASN A 106 3.18 23.37 -3.38
CA ASN A 106 2.87 24.74 -2.94
C ASN A 106 1.46 24.85 -2.33
N LEU A 107 1.14 23.93 -1.42
CA LEU A 107 -0.12 23.82 -0.72
C LEU A 107 0.06 23.99 0.79
N SER A 108 -1.00 24.32 1.51
CA SER A 108 -1.03 24.17 2.96
C SER A 108 -0.96 22.69 3.38
N LEU A 109 -0.60 22.41 4.63
CA LEU A 109 -0.55 21.04 5.15
C LEU A 109 -1.89 20.30 5.00
N LYS A 110 -2.99 21.02 5.23
CA LYS A 110 -4.34 20.49 5.13
C LYS A 110 -4.72 20.19 3.67
N GLU A 111 -4.44 21.10 2.76
CA GLU A 111 -4.68 20.88 1.32
C GLU A 111 -3.85 19.73 0.78
N ALA A 112 -2.59 19.60 1.22
CA ALA A 112 -1.73 18.48 0.83
C ALA A 112 -2.29 17.13 1.31
N PHE A 113 -2.84 17.07 2.51
CA PHE A 113 -3.54 15.86 2.98
C PHE A 113 -4.75 15.53 2.13
N PHE A 114 -5.62 16.51 1.84
CA PHE A 114 -6.80 16.29 1.00
C PHE A 114 -6.44 15.89 -0.42
N ALA A 115 -5.39 16.47 -0.99
CA ALA A 115 -4.89 16.06 -2.31
C ALA A 115 -4.44 14.59 -2.31
N ASN A 116 -3.65 14.19 -1.31
CA ASN A 116 -3.21 12.78 -1.17
C ASN A 116 -4.38 11.82 -0.94
N ALA A 117 -5.35 12.23 -0.11
CA ALA A 117 -6.55 11.43 0.13
C ALA A 117 -7.39 11.27 -1.15
N GLY A 118 -7.58 12.35 -1.89
CA GLY A 118 -8.26 12.33 -3.20
C GLY A 118 -7.57 11.42 -4.20
N GLU A 119 -6.24 11.50 -4.32
CA GLU A 119 -5.46 10.62 -5.20
C GLU A 119 -5.61 9.15 -4.83
N ALA A 120 -5.53 8.80 -3.54
CA ALA A 120 -5.71 7.42 -3.08
C ALA A 120 -7.08 6.86 -3.47
N VAL A 121 -8.14 7.66 -3.32
CA VAL A 121 -9.50 7.25 -3.68
C VAL A 121 -9.67 7.20 -5.19
N CYS A 122 -9.18 8.20 -5.94
CA CYS A 122 -9.26 8.22 -7.41
C CYS A 122 -8.57 7.00 -8.02
N HIS A 123 -7.36 6.65 -7.56
CA HIS A 123 -6.67 5.45 -8.02
C HIS A 123 -7.47 4.17 -7.74
N ALA A 124 -8.04 4.03 -6.55
CA ALA A 124 -8.87 2.88 -6.23
C ALA A 124 -10.10 2.77 -7.15
N LEU A 125 -10.75 3.90 -7.47
CA LEU A 125 -11.90 3.97 -8.36
C LEU A 125 -11.53 3.68 -9.82
N GLU A 126 -10.42 4.22 -10.32
CA GLU A 126 -9.95 3.97 -11.68
C GLU A 126 -9.75 2.48 -11.97
N TYR A 127 -9.28 1.73 -10.98
CA TYR A 127 -9.12 0.29 -11.10
C TYR A 127 -10.42 -0.48 -10.88
N ALA A 128 -11.35 0.05 -10.08
CA ALA A 128 -12.68 -0.54 -9.90
C ALA A 128 -13.49 -0.53 -11.22
N ASP A 129 -13.37 0.54 -12.01
CA ASP A 129 -14.06 0.70 -13.29
C ASP A 129 -13.56 -0.22 -14.44
N GLY A 130 -12.82 -1.26 -14.10
CA GLY A 130 -12.40 -2.27 -15.09
C GLY A 130 -11.22 -1.85 -15.96
N ARG A 131 -10.47 -0.81 -15.58
CA ARG A 131 -9.14 -0.51 -16.14
C ARG A 131 -8.06 -1.45 -15.60
N THR A 132 -8.45 -2.64 -15.12
CA THR A 132 -7.51 -3.74 -14.97
C THR A 132 -6.83 -3.95 -16.32
N PRO A 133 -5.49 -3.99 -16.36
CA PRO A 133 -4.79 -4.32 -17.59
C PRO A 133 -5.41 -5.61 -18.13
N ALA A 134 -5.90 -5.56 -19.35
CA ALA A 134 -6.50 -6.69 -20.00
C ALA A 134 -5.57 -7.90 -19.78
N HIS A 135 -6.15 -8.99 -19.35
CA HIS A 135 -5.43 -10.27 -19.25
C HIS A 135 -4.83 -10.51 -20.63
N THR A 136 -3.56 -10.20 -20.78
CA THR A 136 -2.89 -10.48 -22.05
C THR A 136 -2.81 -12.00 -22.16
N ASP A 137 -3.26 -12.56 -23.28
CA ASP A 137 -3.19 -14.01 -23.59
C ASP A 137 -1.74 -14.53 -23.67
N GLY A 138 -0.84 -13.96 -22.92
CA GLY A 138 0.58 -14.29 -22.89
C GLY A 138 1.02 -14.82 -21.51
N PRO A 139 2.27 -15.28 -21.41
CA PRO A 139 2.82 -15.74 -20.15
C PRO A 139 2.81 -14.62 -19.11
N ALA A 140 2.47 -14.95 -17.86
CA ALA A 140 2.51 -14.01 -16.75
C ALA A 140 3.92 -13.40 -16.62
N ARG A 141 4.02 -12.12 -16.28
CA ARG A 141 5.30 -11.43 -16.10
C ARG A 141 5.56 -11.23 -14.61
N LEU A 142 6.65 -11.80 -14.13
CA LEU A 142 7.09 -11.69 -12.75
C LEU A 142 8.39 -10.88 -12.67
N LEU A 143 8.38 -9.78 -11.91
CA LEU A 143 9.58 -9.02 -11.58
C LEU A 143 9.96 -9.34 -10.14
N CYS A 144 11.14 -9.95 -9.95
CA CYS A 144 11.71 -10.18 -8.63
C CYS A 144 12.80 -9.14 -8.34
N ILE A 145 12.60 -8.34 -7.30
CA ILE A 145 13.58 -7.33 -6.85
C ILE A 145 14.10 -7.79 -5.49
N TYR A 146 15.41 -7.92 -5.33
CA TYR A 146 16.01 -8.33 -4.08
C TYR A 146 17.35 -7.63 -3.82
N ALA A 147 17.67 -7.42 -2.52
CA ALA A 147 18.88 -6.74 -2.06
C ALA A 147 19.89 -7.68 -1.37
N GLY A 148 19.74 -8.98 -1.51
CA GLY A 148 20.60 -9.96 -0.84
C GLY A 148 21.91 -10.22 -1.60
N ASN A 149 22.99 -10.55 -0.86
CA ASN A 149 24.23 -11.05 -1.47
C ASN A 149 23.97 -12.45 -2.07
N LYS A 150 24.23 -12.62 -3.38
CA LYS A 150 23.93 -13.85 -4.14
C LYS A 150 24.50 -15.13 -3.54
N GLN A 151 25.59 -15.06 -2.76
CA GLN A 151 26.28 -16.27 -2.29
C GLN A 151 25.84 -16.75 -0.91
N LYS A 152 25.40 -15.86 -0.01
CA LYS A 152 25.15 -16.18 1.41
C LYS A 152 23.81 -15.71 1.97
N SER A 153 22.95 -15.08 1.16
CA SER A 153 21.68 -14.53 1.64
C SER A 153 20.58 -15.59 1.69
N ASN A 154 19.95 -15.73 2.84
CA ASN A 154 18.75 -16.58 2.99
C ASN A 154 17.62 -16.13 2.03
N THR A 155 17.48 -14.85 1.76
CA THR A 155 16.52 -14.31 0.80
C THR A 155 16.80 -14.86 -0.60
N CYS A 156 18.06 -14.87 -1.04
CA CYS A 156 18.41 -15.43 -2.34
C CYS A 156 18.22 -16.95 -2.42
N LEU A 157 18.51 -17.67 -1.33
CA LEU A 157 18.25 -19.11 -1.24
C LEU A 157 16.75 -19.39 -1.28
N PHE A 158 15.96 -18.64 -0.55
CA PHE A 158 14.51 -18.75 -0.56
C PHE A 158 13.95 -18.48 -1.96
N TRP A 159 14.39 -17.39 -2.61
CA TRP A 159 13.98 -17.11 -3.99
C TRP A 159 14.32 -18.24 -4.96
N LYS A 160 15.53 -18.79 -4.87
CA LYS A 160 15.93 -19.96 -5.69
C LYS A 160 15.04 -21.18 -5.46
N LEU A 161 14.56 -21.39 -4.23
CA LEU A 161 13.61 -22.47 -3.93
C LEU A 161 12.24 -22.17 -4.54
N VAL A 162 11.71 -20.95 -4.35
CA VAL A 162 10.42 -20.53 -4.95
C VAL A 162 10.47 -20.68 -6.46
N ARG A 163 11.52 -20.22 -7.11
CA ARG A 163 11.70 -20.30 -8.56
C ARG A 163 11.57 -21.72 -9.11
N LYS A 164 11.99 -22.75 -8.37
CA LYS A 164 11.86 -24.15 -8.79
C LYS A 164 10.41 -24.62 -8.92
N PHE A 165 9.47 -23.95 -8.23
CA PHE A 165 8.05 -24.26 -8.30
C PHE A 165 7.31 -23.43 -9.34
N LEU A 166 7.96 -22.41 -9.92
CA LEU A 166 7.36 -21.58 -10.96
C LEU A 166 7.49 -22.31 -12.30
N ARG A 167 6.41 -22.32 -13.04
CA ARG A 167 6.36 -22.92 -14.38
C ARG A 167 6.94 -21.93 -15.39
N GLU A 168 8.17 -22.12 -15.80
CA GLU A 168 8.89 -21.23 -16.73
C GLU A 168 8.22 -21.17 -18.13
N ASP A 169 7.42 -22.17 -18.50
CA ASP A 169 6.60 -22.16 -19.71
C ASP A 169 5.41 -21.18 -19.65
N LYS A 170 5.01 -20.78 -18.44
CA LYS A 170 3.86 -19.89 -18.20
C LYS A 170 4.22 -18.52 -17.63
N ILE A 171 5.48 -18.32 -17.23
CA ILE A 171 5.90 -17.12 -16.51
C ILE A 171 7.22 -16.62 -17.08
N VAL A 172 7.24 -15.36 -17.52
CA VAL A 172 8.48 -14.65 -17.86
C VAL A 172 9.01 -13.97 -16.60
N ILE A 173 10.18 -14.40 -16.13
CA ILE A 173 10.78 -13.89 -14.92
C ILE A 173 11.89 -12.89 -15.26
N ARG A 174 11.82 -11.70 -14.68
CA ARG A 174 12.92 -10.73 -14.64
C ARG A 174 13.42 -10.59 -13.20
N GLU A 175 14.73 -10.50 -13.03
CA GLU A 175 15.36 -10.34 -11.73
C GLU A 175 16.19 -9.06 -11.68
N ILE A 176 15.99 -8.27 -10.63
CA ILE A 176 16.82 -7.12 -10.33
C ILE A 176 17.45 -7.34 -8.95
N ASN A 177 18.77 -7.42 -8.91
CA ASN A 177 19.52 -7.45 -7.66
C ASN A 177 20.02 -6.04 -7.36
N LEU A 178 19.52 -5.41 -6.30
CA LEU A 178 19.93 -4.07 -5.90
C LEU A 178 21.36 -3.99 -5.37
N ARG A 179 22.01 -5.12 -5.18
CA ARG A 179 23.45 -5.23 -4.80
C ARG A 179 24.35 -5.72 -5.93
N ASN A 180 24.01 -5.37 -7.15
CA ASN A 180 24.80 -5.72 -8.35
C ASN A 180 26.01 -4.79 -8.57
N GLY A 181 26.18 -3.74 -7.78
CA GLY A 181 27.19 -2.69 -7.94
C GLY A 181 26.76 -1.50 -8.82
N GLU A 182 25.60 -1.58 -9.45
CA GLU A 182 25.01 -0.50 -10.26
C GLU A 182 24.10 0.41 -9.42
N VAL A 183 23.56 -0.12 -8.31
CA VAL A 183 22.74 0.64 -7.37
C VAL A 183 23.60 1.01 -6.17
N ALA A 184 23.86 2.30 -5.99
CA ALA A 184 24.57 2.82 -4.84
C ALA A 184 23.69 2.80 -3.59
N ASP A 185 24.22 2.30 -2.47
CA ASP A 185 23.56 2.39 -1.17
C ASP A 185 23.51 3.86 -0.69
N CYS A 186 22.56 4.14 0.20
CA CYS A 186 22.51 5.43 0.88
C CYS A 186 23.81 5.67 1.66
N LEU A 187 24.50 6.79 1.35
CA LEU A 187 25.76 7.17 1.98
C LEU A 187 25.60 7.77 3.38
N GLY A 188 24.36 7.94 3.87
CA GLY A 188 24.09 8.58 5.16
C GLY A 188 24.42 10.06 5.18
N CYS A 189 24.29 10.75 4.05
CA CYS A 189 24.57 12.18 3.95
C CYS A 189 23.73 13.01 4.92
N PRO A 190 24.21 14.21 5.34
CA PRO A 190 23.38 15.19 6.04
C PRO A 190 22.09 15.49 5.27
N PHE A 191 21.03 15.81 6.01
CA PHE A 191 19.70 15.98 5.42
C PHE A 191 19.66 17.03 4.31
N GLU A 192 20.39 18.12 4.46
CA GLU A 192 20.49 19.20 3.49
C GLU A 192 21.06 18.73 2.15
N VAL A 193 22.07 17.86 2.19
CA VAL A 193 22.66 17.27 0.98
C VAL A 193 21.69 16.30 0.33
N CYS A 194 21.02 15.47 1.13
CA CYS A 194 19.98 14.56 0.66
C CYS A 194 18.82 15.30 -0.03
N LEU A 195 18.38 16.40 0.55
CA LEU A 195 17.34 17.26 -0.01
C LEU A 195 17.77 17.87 -1.34
N HIS A 196 19.01 18.37 -1.40
CA HIS A 196 19.57 18.94 -2.64
C HIS A 196 19.55 17.93 -3.81
N TYR A 197 20.00 16.71 -3.60
CA TYR A 197 19.96 15.68 -4.64
C TYR A 197 18.54 15.25 -5.03
N SER A 198 17.60 15.27 -4.11
CA SER A 198 16.20 14.94 -4.42
C SER A 198 15.48 16.02 -5.24
N GLU A 199 15.91 17.29 -5.09
CA GLU A 199 15.27 18.43 -5.77
C GLU A 199 15.89 18.73 -7.15
N LYS A 200 17.19 18.55 -7.30
CA LYS A 200 17.92 18.97 -8.51
C LYS A 200 18.30 17.83 -9.45
N GLY A 201 18.16 16.61 -9.01
CA GLY A 201 18.73 15.47 -9.73
C GLY A 201 20.28 15.57 -9.76
N SER A 202 20.98 14.49 -9.73
CA SER A 202 22.44 14.47 -9.94
C SER A 202 22.78 14.75 -11.37
#